data_14fb786eecb37bd6baffe3f9802291c7
#
_entry.id   14fb786eecb37bd6baffe3f9802291c7
#
_cell.length_a   1.000
_cell.length_b   1.000
_cell.length_c   1.000
_cell.angle_alpha   90.00
_cell.angle_beta   90.00
_cell.angle_gamma   90.00
#
_symmetry.space_group_name_H-M   'P 1'
#
loop_
_entity.id
_entity.type
_entity.pdbx_description
1 polymer ?
#
loop_
_entity_poly.entity_id
_entity_poly.type
_entity_poly.pdbx_seq_one_letter_code
_entity_poly.pdbx_strand_id
1 'polypeptide(L)'
;MVQMASDIERLYIDEEVRDVFLQAYEEDYERKSDLACDVVDCGYLLPPVKCIMDNGDKCYKGGVVDNKGNFVASSRHWRGGISGAMLEGYPFSMSEASFEDIEVLYGGILINHFGHFLVEGLSRFWYWVQNKEKNFDVVFFNPKHKKIIPQFWEFMEILGISKNKVHIVSSVTRYRRIYVPEVSHQISTYYHKEFLLPFSYISSKIAARDSDKIYLSRTKFNNGTLCMGEELLEKVFKENGYQILYPEQMSLKTQISYIKGAKEIAGVIGTATHLEVFARMGTKSIILERSDTPIKEQALIHQAIQANWYSVGANMNPFPIEHSIGPVLLGITENLKGYANKCGMSINSDMIGYVKKSYARKFLKLYMQPVSYTHLR
;
A
#
# COMPACT_ATOMS: atom_id res chain seq x y z
N MET A 1 -19.59 -7.82 -21.69
CA MET A 1 -19.46 -9.28 -22.00
C MET A 1 -18.09 -9.68 -22.56
N VAL A 2 -17.51 -8.95 -23.50
CA VAL A 2 -16.16 -9.31 -24.07
C VAL A 2 -15.03 -9.10 -23.05
N GLN A 3 -15.12 -8.12 -22.17
CA GLN A 3 -14.11 -7.86 -21.13
C GLN A 3 -14.14 -8.92 -20.02
N MET A 4 -15.33 -9.34 -19.58
CA MET A 4 -15.48 -10.39 -18.56
C MET A 4 -14.84 -11.74 -18.98
N ALA A 5 -14.97 -12.17 -20.24
CA ALA A 5 -14.34 -13.41 -20.71
C ALA A 5 -12.81 -13.32 -20.67
N SER A 6 -12.22 -12.12 -20.89
CA SER A 6 -10.79 -11.92 -20.86
C SER A 6 -10.19 -11.94 -19.45
N ASP A 7 -10.96 -11.51 -18.43
CA ASP A 7 -10.47 -11.43 -17.05
C ASP A 7 -10.51 -12.80 -16.36
N ILE A 8 -11.47 -13.65 -16.66
CA ILE A 8 -11.49 -15.07 -16.21
C ILE A 8 -10.24 -15.81 -16.66
N GLU A 9 -9.74 -15.56 -17.87
CA GLU A 9 -8.52 -16.19 -18.39
C GLU A 9 -7.23 -15.77 -17.68
N ARG A 10 -7.31 -14.75 -16.82
CA ARG A 10 -6.18 -14.23 -16.02
C ARG A 10 -6.16 -14.77 -14.60
N LEU A 11 -7.23 -15.48 -14.17
CA LEU A 11 -7.38 -16.06 -12.84
C LEU A 11 -7.02 -17.55 -12.85
N TYR A 12 -5.85 -17.85 -12.33
CA TYR A 12 -5.37 -19.22 -12.07
C TYR A 12 -5.55 -19.51 -10.58
N ILE A 13 -6.79 -19.70 -10.17
CA ILE A 13 -7.24 -19.79 -8.76
C ILE A 13 -8.24 -20.94 -8.66
N ASP A 14 -8.34 -21.54 -7.49
CA ASP A 14 -9.30 -22.62 -7.22
C ASP A 14 -10.73 -22.14 -7.51
N GLU A 15 -11.53 -23.02 -8.06
CA GLU A 15 -12.86 -22.69 -8.58
C GLU A 15 -13.79 -22.15 -7.50
N GLU A 16 -13.67 -22.68 -6.28
CA GLU A 16 -14.50 -22.32 -5.13
C GLU A 16 -14.35 -20.85 -4.70
N VAL A 17 -13.20 -20.22 -4.99
CA VAL A 17 -12.90 -18.82 -4.61
C VAL A 17 -12.80 -17.88 -5.80
N ARG A 18 -12.93 -18.39 -7.03
CA ARG A 18 -12.73 -17.62 -8.26
C ARG A 18 -13.64 -16.39 -8.35
N ASP A 19 -14.90 -16.51 -7.97
CA ASP A 19 -15.86 -15.42 -8.05
C ASP A 19 -15.49 -14.25 -7.14
N VAL A 20 -14.91 -14.52 -5.96
CA VAL A 20 -14.45 -13.48 -5.03
C VAL A 20 -13.28 -12.69 -5.61
N PHE A 21 -12.36 -13.38 -6.31
CA PHE A 21 -11.26 -12.72 -7.02
C PHE A 21 -11.77 -11.94 -8.23
N LEU A 22 -12.64 -12.55 -9.03
CA LEU A 22 -13.21 -11.89 -10.19
C LEU A 22 -13.92 -10.59 -9.79
N GLN A 23 -14.75 -10.63 -8.77
CA GLN A 23 -15.42 -9.44 -8.24
C GLN A 23 -14.42 -8.33 -7.84
N ALA A 24 -13.30 -8.69 -7.19
CA ALA A 24 -12.31 -7.71 -6.78
C ALA A 24 -11.56 -7.06 -7.96
N TYR A 25 -11.35 -7.79 -9.06
CA TYR A 25 -10.66 -7.26 -10.24
C TYR A 25 -11.59 -6.57 -11.25
N GLU A 26 -12.90 -6.85 -11.21
CA GLU A 26 -13.92 -6.20 -12.03
C GLU A 26 -14.51 -4.95 -11.38
N GLU A 27 -14.30 -4.74 -10.07
CA GLU A 27 -14.77 -3.56 -9.37
C GLU A 27 -14.16 -2.29 -10.00
N ASP A 28 -15.01 -1.28 -10.28
CA ASP A 28 -14.53 0.03 -10.75
C ASP A 28 -14.09 0.87 -9.55
N TYR A 29 -12.79 0.97 -9.37
CA TYR A 29 -12.18 1.76 -8.27
C TYR A 29 -11.97 3.22 -8.64
N GLU A 30 -12.08 3.61 -9.91
CA GLU A 30 -11.84 4.99 -10.33
C GLU A 30 -13.02 5.90 -10.01
N ARG A 31 -12.76 6.98 -9.28
CA ARG A 31 -13.70 8.09 -9.10
C ARG A 31 -13.36 9.21 -10.07
N LYS A 32 -14.38 9.64 -10.84
CA LYS A 32 -14.24 10.66 -11.90
C LYS A 32 -14.49 12.09 -11.40
N SER A 33 -14.84 12.28 -10.12
CA SER A 33 -14.98 13.62 -9.53
C SER A 33 -13.62 14.30 -9.39
N ASP A 34 -13.59 15.60 -9.60
CA ASP A 34 -12.40 16.40 -9.36
C ASP A 34 -12.11 16.52 -7.87
N LEU A 35 -10.82 16.56 -7.53
CA LEU A 35 -10.37 16.77 -6.17
C LEU A 35 -10.27 18.27 -5.84
N ALA A 36 -10.68 18.63 -4.63
CA ALA A 36 -10.54 19.96 -4.08
C ALA A 36 -9.37 20.07 -3.08
N CYS A 37 -8.95 21.31 -2.85
CA CYS A 37 -8.04 21.64 -1.77
C CYS A 37 -8.63 22.82 -1.00
N ASP A 38 -9.01 22.58 0.27
CA ASP A 38 -9.42 23.67 1.14
C ASP A 38 -8.20 24.52 1.53
N VAL A 39 -8.37 25.84 1.50
CA VAL A 39 -7.36 26.81 1.93
C VAL A 39 -7.86 27.50 3.18
N VAL A 40 -7.18 27.30 4.29
CA VAL A 40 -7.60 27.73 5.62
C VAL A 40 -6.64 28.79 6.13
N ASP A 41 -7.06 30.04 6.11
CA ASP A 41 -6.28 31.14 6.68
C ASP A 41 -6.41 31.15 8.20
N CYS A 42 -5.27 31.28 8.87
CA CYS A 42 -5.19 31.28 10.34
C CYS A 42 -5.85 30.06 11.00
N GLY A 43 -5.78 28.90 10.35
CA GLY A 43 -6.34 27.64 10.83
C GLY A 43 -5.47 26.96 11.89
N TYR A 44 -6.04 25.94 12.53
CA TYR A 44 -5.39 25.18 13.60
C TYR A 44 -5.24 23.71 13.19
N LEU A 45 -4.12 23.13 13.55
CA LEU A 45 -3.90 21.69 13.53
C LEU A 45 -4.11 21.13 14.94
N LEU A 46 -5.06 20.19 15.04
CA LEU A 46 -5.38 19.48 16.26
C LEU A 46 -4.75 18.08 16.23
N PRO A 47 -3.70 17.82 17.05
CA PRO A 47 -3.10 16.48 17.10
C PRO A 47 -4.12 15.41 17.47
N PRO A 48 -4.04 14.21 16.87
CA PRO A 48 -5.02 13.15 17.09
C PRO A 48 -5.07 12.65 18.53
N VAL A 49 -6.24 12.70 19.12
CA VAL A 49 -6.57 12.12 20.43
C VAL A 49 -7.39 10.85 20.22
N LYS A 50 -7.06 9.79 20.96
CA LYS A 50 -7.78 8.49 20.85
C LYS A 50 -9.23 8.65 21.30
N CYS A 51 -10.13 8.01 20.57
CA CYS A 51 -11.53 7.88 20.89
C CYS A 51 -12.03 6.46 20.62
N ILE A 52 -13.25 6.16 21.02
CA ILE A 52 -13.95 4.92 20.71
C ILE A 52 -15.25 5.33 20.04
N MET A 53 -15.55 4.74 18.88
CA MET A 53 -16.82 4.94 18.18
C MET A 53 -17.94 4.14 18.86
N ASP A 54 -19.20 4.47 18.59
CA ASP A 54 -20.37 3.80 19.17
C ASP A 54 -20.40 2.29 18.91
N ASN A 55 -19.82 1.85 17.79
CA ASN A 55 -19.65 0.44 17.44
C ASN A 55 -18.45 -0.24 18.14
N GLY A 56 -17.73 0.45 19.02
CA GLY A 56 -16.57 -0.05 19.75
C GLY A 56 -15.24 0.08 18.99
N ASP A 57 -15.22 0.58 17.78
CA ASP A 57 -13.99 0.78 17.01
C ASP A 57 -13.13 1.92 17.58
N LYS A 58 -11.83 1.68 17.59
CA LYS A 58 -10.84 2.70 18.00
C LYS A 58 -10.70 3.75 16.90
N CYS A 59 -10.88 5.01 17.26
CA CYS A 59 -10.76 6.16 16.36
C CYS A 59 -9.85 7.24 16.94
N TYR A 60 -9.74 8.34 16.20
CA TYR A 60 -9.10 9.58 16.63
C TYR A 60 -10.03 10.76 16.38
N LYS A 61 -9.98 11.74 17.27
CA LYS A 61 -10.46 13.11 17.05
C LYS A 61 -9.24 14.00 16.83
N GLY A 62 -9.34 14.96 15.90
CA GLY A 62 -8.24 15.84 15.53
C GLY A 62 -8.41 16.34 14.11
N GLY A 63 -7.32 16.75 13.45
CA GLY A 63 -7.33 17.22 12.07
C GLY A 63 -7.17 18.74 11.96
N VAL A 64 -7.74 19.31 10.91
CA VAL A 64 -7.69 20.76 10.67
C VAL A 64 -9.01 21.39 11.06
N VAL A 65 -8.94 22.54 11.73
CA VAL A 65 -10.09 23.40 11.99
C VAL A 65 -9.80 24.82 11.51
N ASP A 66 -10.83 25.54 11.12
CA ASP A 66 -10.72 26.93 10.69
C ASP A 66 -10.50 27.88 11.86
N ASN A 67 -10.38 29.17 11.58
CA ASN A 67 -10.19 30.22 12.60
C ASN A 67 -11.42 30.46 13.48
N LYS A 68 -12.54 29.80 13.21
CA LYS A 68 -13.75 29.82 14.02
C LYS A 68 -13.94 28.52 14.82
N GLY A 69 -13.06 27.54 14.63
CA GLY A 69 -13.13 26.23 15.28
C GLY A 69 -13.95 25.18 14.51
N ASN A 70 -14.40 25.47 13.28
CA ASN A 70 -15.14 24.51 12.47
C ASN A 70 -14.19 23.49 11.86
N PHE A 71 -14.56 22.23 11.92
CA PHE A 71 -13.76 21.14 11.35
C PHE A 71 -13.73 21.19 9.81
N VAL A 72 -12.56 21.08 9.23
CA VAL A 72 -12.33 21.06 7.77
C VAL A 72 -12.45 19.62 7.27
N ALA A 73 -13.51 19.34 6.53
CA ALA A 73 -13.88 17.97 6.13
C ALA A 73 -12.81 17.26 5.29
N SER A 74 -12.07 17.97 4.42
CA SER A 74 -10.97 17.43 3.62
C SER A 74 -9.79 16.92 4.47
N SER A 75 -9.70 17.33 5.77
CA SER A 75 -8.69 16.81 6.68
C SER A 75 -9.01 15.41 7.25
N ARG A 76 -10.19 14.88 6.98
CA ARG A 76 -10.57 13.54 7.43
C ARG A 76 -9.59 12.48 7.00
N HIS A 77 -9.44 11.47 7.86
CA HIS A 77 -8.77 10.22 7.55
C HIS A 77 -9.76 9.08 7.74
N TRP A 78 -10.16 8.46 6.65
CA TRP A 78 -11.12 7.35 6.63
C TRP A 78 -10.47 6.11 6.03
N ARG A 79 -10.76 4.94 6.58
CA ARG A 79 -10.16 3.67 6.18
C ARG A 79 -11.21 2.56 6.00
N GLY A 80 -12.38 2.91 5.48
CA GLY A 80 -13.43 1.92 5.17
C GLY A 80 -13.92 1.11 6.38
N GLY A 81 -14.03 1.71 7.56
CA GLY A 81 -14.41 1.01 8.80
C GLY A 81 -13.23 0.38 9.54
N ILE A 82 -12.01 0.49 9.03
CA ILE A 82 -10.80 0.01 9.72
C ILE A 82 -10.46 0.96 10.88
N SER A 83 -10.09 0.39 12.01
CA SER A 83 -9.60 1.11 13.20
C SER A 83 -8.56 2.20 12.84
N GLY A 84 -8.72 3.39 13.40
CA GLY A 84 -7.80 4.50 13.23
C GLY A 84 -8.32 5.67 12.37
N ALA A 85 -9.61 5.68 12.01
CA ALA A 85 -10.25 6.81 11.36
C ALA A 85 -10.15 8.09 12.21
N MET A 86 -10.10 9.27 11.55
CA MET A 86 -10.17 10.59 12.17
C MET A 86 -11.19 11.41 11.38
N LEU A 87 -12.37 11.65 11.96
CA LEU A 87 -13.53 12.16 11.25
C LEU A 87 -13.98 13.54 11.72
N GLU A 88 -13.55 13.96 12.90
CA GLU A 88 -13.95 15.21 13.54
C GLU A 88 -12.85 15.78 14.45
N GLY A 89 -12.94 17.08 14.74
CA GLY A 89 -12.09 17.74 15.73
C GLY A 89 -12.51 17.47 17.17
N TYR A 90 -11.89 18.20 18.09
CA TYR A 90 -12.25 18.24 19.52
C TYR A 90 -12.20 19.67 20.03
N PRO A 91 -12.91 20.02 21.15
CA PRO A 91 -12.81 21.32 21.78
C PRO A 91 -11.39 21.61 22.25
N PHE A 92 -10.90 22.83 22.00
CA PHE A 92 -9.57 23.28 22.39
C PHE A 92 -9.57 24.78 22.74
N SER A 93 -8.56 25.22 23.44
CA SER A 93 -8.36 26.66 23.75
C SER A 93 -7.54 27.31 22.61
N MET A 94 -8.16 28.23 21.88
CA MET A 94 -7.47 28.96 20.80
C MET A 94 -6.35 29.87 21.33
N SER A 95 -6.47 30.37 22.55
CA SER A 95 -5.48 31.23 23.18
C SER A 95 -4.21 30.48 23.64
N GLU A 96 -4.29 29.16 23.79
CA GLU A 96 -3.16 28.31 24.20
C GLU A 96 -2.41 27.71 23.01
N ALA A 97 -2.91 27.92 21.77
CA ALA A 97 -2.28 27.41 20.56
C ALA A 97 -1.00 28.20 20.24
N SER A 98 0.08 27.49 19.96
CA SER A 98 1.27 28.12 19.36
C SER A 98 0.95 28.67 17.97
N PHE A 99 1.64 29.74 17.56
CA PHE A 99 1.47 30.34 16.23
C PHE A 99 2.76 30.21 15.41
N GLU A 100 2.61 29.71 14.21
CA GLU A 100 3.68 29.60 13.19
C GLU A 100 3.32 30.45 11.96
N ASP A 101 4.12 31.49 11.69
CA ASP A 101 3.88 32.41 10.56
C ASP A 101 4.38 31.83 9.22
N ILE A 102 3.96 30.62 8.93
CA ILE A 102 4.28 29.90 7.68
C ILE A 102 3.03 29.33 7.01
N GLU A 103 3.16 29.02 5.73
CA GLU A 103 2.16 28.28 4.96
C GLU A 103 2.54 26.82 4.88
N VAL A 104 1.59 25.94 5.16
CA VAL A 104 1.84 24.51 5.25
C VAL A 104 0.87 23.68 4.42
N LEU A 105 1.37 22.58 3.86
CA LEU A 105 0.54 21.53 3.28
C LEU A 105 0.24 20.48 4.34
N TYR A 106 -1.03 20.18 4.53
CA TYR A 106 -1.47 19.10 5.41
C TYR A 106 -1.23 17.74 4.77
N GLY A 107 -0.24 17.00 5.26
CA GLY A 107 0.11 15.65 4.80
C GLY A 107 -0.69 14.52 5.46
N GLY A 108 -1.46 14.82 6.50
CA GLY A 108 -2.30 13.82 7.19
C GLY A 108 -1.61 13.08 8.33
N ILE A 109 -2.01 11.83 8.54
CA ILE A 109 -1.47 10.96 9.59
C ILE A 109 -0.29 10.14 9.03
N LEU A 110 0.85 10.16 9.74
CA LEU A 110 1.97 9.27 9.44
C LEU A 110 1.65 7.84 9.84
N ILE A 111 1.58 6.98 8.83
CA ILE A 111 1.42 5.55 9.04
C ILE A 111 2.80 4.90 8.96
N ASN A 112 3.33 4.48 10.11
CA ASN A 112 4.68 3.89 10.21
C ASN A 112 4.71 2.42 9.74
N HIS A 113 4.14 2.15 8.59
CA HIS A 113 4.16 0.87 7.88
C HIS A 113 4.33 1.15 6.39
N PHE A 114 5.37 0.60 5.77
CA PHE A 114 5.78 0.99 4.42
C PHE A 114 4.63 0.89 3.39
N GLY A 115 3.92 -0.24 3.33
CA GLY A 115 2.82 -0.42 2.37
C GLY A 115 1.70 0.62 2.54
N HIS A 116 1.27 0.86 3.76
CA HIS A 116 0.26 1.88 4.04
C HIS A 116 0.78 3.30 3.78
N PHE A 117 2.04 3.58 4.13
CA PHE A 117 2.61 4.88 3.81
C PHE A 117 2.67 5.10 2.29
N LEU A 118 3.07 4.08 1.53
CA LEU A 118 3.14 4.13 0.08
C LEU A 118 1.80 4.56 -0.53
N VAL A 119 0.71 3.89 -0.20
CA VAL A 119 -0.58 4.12 -0.86
C VAL A 119 -1.43 5.21 -0.16
N GLU A 120 -1.44 5.29 1.17
CA GLU A 120 -2.25 6.27 1.91
C GLU A 120 -1.47 7.55 2.24
N GLY A 121 -0.18 7.44 2.63
CA GLY A 121 0.63 8.57 3.08
C GLY A 121 0.96 9.59 2.00
N LEU A 122 0.94 9.18 0.72
CA LEU A 122 1.16 10.06 -0.42
C LEU A 122 -0.14 10.55 -1.08
N SER A 123 -1.31 10.16 -0.58
CA SER A 123 -2.60 10.43 -1.21
C SER A 123 -2.98 11.93 -1.30
N ARG A 124 -2.32 12.82 -0.56
CA ARG A 124 -2.50 14.29 -0.61
C ARG A 124 -1.43 15.01 -1.40
N PHE A 125 -0.36 14.28 -1.81
CA PHE A 125 0.80 14.88 -2.48
C PHE A 125 0.56 15.20 -3.97
N TRP A 126 -0.59 14.84 -4.53
CA TRP A 126 -1.02 15.31 -5.83
C TRP A 126 -1.02 16.85 -5.90
N TYR A 127 -1.51 17.50 -4.83
CA TYR A 127 -1.56 18.95 -4.75
C TYR A 127 -0.16 19.57 -4.66
N TRP A 128 0.76 18.92 -3.90
CA TRP A 128 2.14 19.35 -3.84
C TRP A 128 2.82 19.27 -5.21
N VAL A 129 2.60 18.19 -5.96
CA VAL A 129 3.17 18.04 -7.31
C VAL A 129 2.67 19.13 -8.27
N GLN A 130 1.39 19.48 -8.19
CA GLN A 130 0.78 20.52 -9.03
C GLN A 130 1.17 21.94 -8.62
N ASN A 131 1.63 22.18 -7.39
CA ASN A 131 1.91 23.48 -6.81
C ASN A 131 3.30 23.58 -6.17
N LYS A 132 4.26 22.81 -6.67
CA LYS A 132 5.61 22.71 -6.09
C LYS A 132 6.38 24.05 -6.07
N GLU A 133 6.04 24.99 -6.92
CA GLU A 133 6.61 26.34 -6.95
C GLU A 133 6.29 27.15 -5.69
N LYS A 134 5.22 26.81 -4.97
CA LYS A 134 4.87 27.44 -3.68
C LYS A 134 5.83 27.05 -2.57
N ASN A 135 6.58 25.96 -2.75
CA ASN A 135 7.63 25.52 -1.84
C ASN A 135 7.17 25.37 -0.37
N PHE A 136 5.99 24.76 -0.18
CA PHE A 136 5.36 24.56 1.13
C PHE A 136 6.27 23.84 2.13
N ASP A 137 6.09 24.15 3.38
CA ASP A 137 6.38 23.21 4.47
C ASP A 137 5.26 22.18 4.57
N VAL A 138 5.56 20.98 5.01
CA VAL A 138 4.58 19.88 5.09
C VAL A 138 4.42 19.45 6.54
N VAL A 139 3.16 19.33 6.97
CA VAL A 139 2.83 18.97 8.35
C VAL A 139 2.15 17.61 8.43
N PHE A 140 2.57 16.81 9.42
CA PHE A 140 2.00 15.49 9.67
C PHE A 140 1.68 15.30 11.14
N PHE A 141 0.73 14.40 11.40
CA PHE A 141 0.52 13.84 12.74
C PHE A 141 1.19 12.47 12.89
N ASN A 142 1.80 12.20 14.04
CA ASN A 142 2.32 10.89 14.42
C ASN A 142 1.69 10.42 15.73
N PRO A 143 0.41 10.00 15.72
CA PRO A 143 -0.37 9.75 16.95
C PRO A 143 0.16 8.60 17.82
N LYS A 144 1.01 7.76 17.27
CA LYS A 144 1.64 6.64 17.99
C LYS A 144 3.04 6.95 18.48
N HIS A 145 3.55 8.15 18.23
CA HIS A 145 4.93 8.57 18.54
C HIS A 145 6.00 7.53 18.17
N LYS A 146 5.72 6.73 17.14
CA LYS A 146 6.66 5.71 16.64
C LYS A 146 7.80 6.37 15.88
N LYS A 147 8.94 5.69 15.88
CA LYS A 147 10.04 6.09 15.01
C LYS A 147 9.57 6.06 13.55
N ILE A 148 9.77 7.16 12.85
CA ILE A 148 9.40 7.30 11.44
C ILE A 148 10.25 6.33 10.61
N ILE A 149 9.61 5.60 9.71
CA ILE A 149 10.29 4.64 8.83
C ILE A 149 11.28 5.36 7.92
N PRO A 150 12.45 4.75 7.62
CA PRO A 150 13.46 5.37 6.75
C PRO A 150 12.92 5.76 5.38
N GLN A 151 12.06 4.94 4.80
CA GLN A 151 11.46 5.16 3.48
C GLN A 151 10.67 6.47 3.40
N PHE A 152 10.05 6.92 4.49
CA PHE A 152 9.39 8.23 4.53
C PHE A 152 10.38 9.34 4.16
N TRP A 153 11.56 9.33 4.75
CA TRP A 153 12.58 10.35 4.48
C TRP A 153 13.15 10.25 3.06
N GLU A 154 13.29 9.02 2.55
CA GLU A 154 13.69 8.81 1.15
C GLU A 154 12.65 9.38 0.19
N PHE A 155 11.35 9.19 0.46
CA PHE A 155 10.26 9.80 -0.34
C PHE A 155 10.31 11.32 -0.30
N MET A 156 10.43 11.93 0.89
CA MET A 156 10.52 13.38 1.01
C MET A 156 11.73 13.93 0.23
N GLU A 157 12.88 13.29 0.34
CA GLU A 157 14.09 13.68 -0.41
C GLU A 157 13.87 13.62 -1.92
N ILE A 158 13.26 12.53 -2.44
CA ILE A 158 13.02 12.39 -3.89
C ILE A 158 11.99 13.41 -4.37
N LEU A 159 10.99 13.74 -3.55
CA LEU A 159 10.04 14.82 -3.83
C LEU A 159 10.73 16.20 -3.81
N GLY A 160 11.92 16.33 -3.24
CA GLY A 160 12.63 17.59 -3.07
C GLY A 160 12.22 18.37 -1.81
N ILE A 161 11.58 17.70 -0.88
CA ILE A 161 11.17 18.27 0.41
C ILE A 161 12.27 18.02 1.43
N SER A 162 13.00 19.07 1.78
CA SER A 162 14.08 18.98 2.75
C SER A 162 13.53 18.69 4.17
N LYS A 163 14.33 18.01 4.98
CA LYS A 163 13.91 17.52 6.30
C LYS A 163 13.44 18.64 7.24
N ASN A 164 14.01 19.84 7.14
CA ASN A 164 13.63 21.02 7.91
C ASN A 164 12.27 21.62 7.51
N LYS A 165 11.71 21.19 6.37
CA LYS A 165 10.36 21.55 5.90
C LYS A 165 9.30 20.52 6.26
N VAL A 166 9.66 19.49 7.00
CA VAL A 166 8.72 18.45 7.46
C VAL A 166 8.51 18.61 8.96
N HIS A 167 7.30 18.95 9.37
CA HIS A 167 6.95 19.17 10.76
C HIS A 167 6.02 18.08 11.28
N ILE A 168 6.36 17.50 12.42
CA ILE A 168 5.51 16.56 13.14
C ILE A 168 4.80 17.30 14.25
N VAL A 169 3.51 17.55 14.06
CA VAL A 169 2.71 18.34 14.98
C VAL A 169 2.27 17.48 16.17
N SER A 170 2.63 17.91 17.38
CA SER A 170 2.35 17.21 18.64
C SER A 170 1.52 18.04 19.65
N SER A 171 1.35 19.33 19.39
CA SER A 171 0.52 20.25 20.16
C SER A 171 -0.41 21.03 19.23
N VAL A 172 -1.46 21.63 19.77
CA VAL A 172 -2.34 22.51 19.00
C VAL A 172 -1.53 23.68 18.45
N THR A 173 -1.48 23.80 17.15
CA THR A 173 -0.67 24.82 16.46
C THR A 173 -1.50 25.54 15.42
N ARG A 174 -1.48 26.88 15.48
CA ARG A 174 -2.07 27.77 14.49
C ARG A 174 -1.04 28.10 13.42
N TYR A 175 -1.43 28.02 12.15
CA TYR A 175 -0.59 28.39 11.01
C TYR A 175 -1.17 29.60 10.28
N ARG A 176 -0.29 30.40 9.62
CA ARG A 176 -0.77 31.51 8.79
C ARG A 176 -1.74 31.01 7.72
N ARG A 177 -1.41 29.88 7.06
CA ARG A 177 -2.28 29.23 6.07
C ARG A 177 -2.03 27.74 6.02
N ILE A 178 -3.11 26.97 5.95
CA ILE A 178 -3.06 25.52 5.81
C ILE A 178 -3.74 25.15 4.48
N TYR A 179 -3.03 24.47 3.59
CA TYR A 179 -3.59 23.84 2.41
C TYR A 179 -3.97 22.40 2.79
N VAL A 180 -5.24 22.07 2.59
CA VAL A 180 -5.83 20.77 2.99
C VAL A 180 -6.38 20.05 1.76
N PRO A 181 -5.54 19.36 0.97
CA PRO A 181 -6.02 18.61 -0.17
C PRO A 181 -6.89 17.43 0.25
N GLU A 182 -7.94 17.13 -0.53
CA GLU A 182 -8.63 15.87 -0.42
C GLU A 182 -7.69 14.69 -0.74
N VAL A 183 -8.01 13.50 -0.23
CA VAL A 183 -7.24 12.30 -0.54
C VAL A 183 -7.55 11.82 -1.95
N SER A 184 -6.51 11.59 -2.75
CA SER A 184 -6.66 11.03 -4.11
C SER A 184 -6.86 9.51 -4.10
N HIS A 185 -6.77 8.88 -2.94
CA HIS A 185 -6.87 7.44 -2.79
C HIS A 185 -7.36 7.09 -1.38
N GLN A 186 -8.24 6.11 -1.30
CA GLN A 186 -8.65 5.46 -0.06
C GLN A 186 -8.42 3.96 -0.19
N ILE A 187 -7.62 3.41 0.72
CA ILE A 187 -7.14 2.02 0.67
C ILE A 187 -8.28 1.04 0.38
N SER A 188 -8.07 0.19 -0.61
CA SER A 188 -8.98 -0.87 -1.04
C SER A 188 -10.41 -0.42 -1.37
N THR A 189 -10.61 0.89 -1.64
CA THR A 189 -11.94 1.46 -1.85
C THR A 189 -12.04 2.25 -3.16
N TYR A 190 -11.16 3.21 -3.38
CA TYR A 190 -11.16 4.03 -4.62
C TYR A 190 -9.85 4.78 -4.83
N TYR A 191 -9.66 5.25 -6.07
CA TYR A 191 -8.68 6.26 -6.42
C TYR A 191 -9.27 7.29 -7.39
N HIS A 192 -8.65 8.48 -7.43
CA HIS A 192 -8.88 9.53 -8.43
C HIS A 192 -7.72 9.55 -9.42
N LYS A 193 -7.92 10.15 -10.58
CA LYS A 193 -6.88 10.31 -11.63
C LYS A 193 -5.57 10.90 -11.10
N GLU A 194 -5.65 11.72 -10.04
CA GLU A 194 -4.51 12.35 -9.38
C GLU A 194 -3.68 11.39 -8.52
N PHE A 195 -4.18 10.19 -8.24
CA PHE A 195 -3.48 9.20 -7.41
C PHE A 195 -2.05 8.91 -7.89
N LEU A 196 -1.88 8.79 -9.20
CA LEU A 196 -0.57 8.46 -9.78
C LEU A 196 0.39 9.66 -9.90
N LEU A 197 -0.06 10.91 -9.67
CA LEU A 197 0.79 12.09 -9.83
C LEU A 197 2.06 12.08 -8.97
N PRO A 198 2.01 11.83 -7.64
CA PRO A 198 3.22 11.77 -6.83
C PRO A 198 4.16 10.63 -7.25
N PHE A 199 3.62 9.48 -7.65
CA PHE A 199 4.42 8.34 -8.11
C PHE A 199 5.09 8.61 -9.45
N SER A 200 4.38 9.20 -10.38
CA SER A 200 4.92 9.62 -11.69
C SER A 200 6.01 10.68 -11.52
N TYR A 201 5.80 11.64 -10.62
CA TYR A 201 6.81 12.65 -10.31
C TYR A 201 8.08 12.02 -9.72
N ILE A 202 7.94 11.15 -8.73
CA ILE A 202 9.04 10.39 -8.12
C ILE A 202 9.77 9.56 -9.17
N SER A 203 9.03 8.82 -10.00
CA SER A 203 9.58 8.02 -11.10
C SER A 203 10.37 8.87 -12.09
N SER A 204 9.94 10.11 -12.37
CA SER A 204 10.64 11.02 -13.28
C SER A 204 12.05 11.40 -12.79
N LYS A 205 12.31 11.31 -11.48
CA LYS A 205 13.60 11.64 -10.86
C LYS A 205 14.57 10.44 -10.80
N ILE A 206 14.11 9.26 -11.16
CA ILE A 206 14.88 8.02 -11.04
C ILE A 206 15.04 7.40 -12.42
N ALA A 207 16.27 7.09 -12.82
CA ALA A 207 16.55 6.38 -14.06
C ALA A 207 16.01 4.95 -13.98
N ALA A 208 15.36 4.50 -15.05
CA ALA A 208 14.94 3.11 -15.17
C ALA A 208 16.18 2.22 -15.30
N ARG A 209 16.21 1.12 -14.60
CA ARG A 209 17.22 0.07 -14.78
C ARG A 209 16.68 -0.92 -15.81
N ASP A 210 17.51 -1.25 -16.77
CA ASP A 210 17.12 -2.26 -17.77
C ASP A 210 16.99 -3.62 -17.09
N SER A 211 15.76 -4.12 -17.06
CA SER A 211 15.44 -5.45 -16.53
C SER A 211 14.13 -5.93 -17.14
N ASP A 212 14.19 -7.04 -17.86
CA ASP A 212 13.00 -7.56 -18.54
C ASP A 212 12.01 -8.16 -17.55
N LYS A 213 12.48 -9.07 -16.69
CA LYS A 213 11.65 -9.84 -15.75
C LYS A 213 12.22 -9.80 -14.35
N ILE A 214 11.42 -9.40 -13.39
CA ILE A 214 11.82 -9.36 -11.98
C ILE A 214 10.84 -10.14 -11.10
N TYR A 215 11.37 -10.77 -10.07
CA TYR A 215 10.60 -11.40 -9.02
C TYR A 215 10.89 -10.70 -7.68
N LEU A 216 9.86 -10.16 -7.05
CA LEU A 216 9.95 -9.47 -5.75
C LEU A 216 9.81 -10.48 -4.63
N SER A 217 10.93 -10.96 -4.14
CA SER A 217 10.98 -11.95 -3.07
C SER A 217 10.87 -11.32 -1.68
N ARG A 218 10.27 -12.06 -0.76
CA ARG A 218 10.14 -11.74 0.66
C ARG A 218 10.92 -12.70 1.56
N THR A 219 11.70 -13.61 0.99
CA THR A 219 12.42 -14.67 1.74
C THR A 219 13.47 -14.13 2.69
N LYS A 220 13.94 -12.89 2.48
CA LYS A 220 14.88 -12.19 3.37
C LYS A 220 14.22 -11.25 4.36
N PHE A 221 12.89 -11.13 4.30
CA PHE A 221 12.14 -10.27 5.20
C PHE A 221 11.91 -10.96 6.55
N ASN A 222 12.54 -10.44 7.60
CA ASN A 222 12.55 -11.07 8.93
C ASN A 222 11.39 -10.65 9.85
N ASN A 223 10.48 -9.78 9.40
CA ASN A 223 9.43 -9.21 10.24
C ASN A 223 8.02 -9.65 9.82
N GLY A 224 7.37 -10.43 10.67
CA GLY A 224 5.91 -10.50 10.80
C GLY A 224 5.24 -11.64 10.06
N THR A 225 4.97 -11.58 8.79
CA THR A 225 4.22 -12.64 8.11
C THR A 225 5.15 -13.81 7.78
N LEU A 226 4.93 -14.92 8.43
CA LEU A 226 5.73 -16.14 8.22
C LEU A 226 5.25 -16.82 6.93
N CYS A 227 5.76 -16.39 5.78
CA CYS A 227 5.59 -17.11 4.52
C CYS A 227 6.67 -18.20 4.45
N MET A 228 6.25 -19.44 4.37
CA MET A 228 7.13 -20.63 4.27
C MET A 228 6.97 -21.23 2.89
N GLY A 229 8.05 -21.54 2.20
CA GLY A 229 8.04 -22.21 0.90
C GLY A 229 8.21 -21.26 -0.31
N GLU A 230 8.29 -19.95 -0.12
CA GLU A 230 8.50 -18.99 -1.20
C GLU A 230 9.80 -19.25 -1.96
N GLU A 231 10.81 -19.85 -1.33
CA GLU A 231 12.06 -20.22 -2.01
C GLU A 231 11.86 -21.22 -3.17
N LEU A 232 10.76 -21.99 -3.17
CA LEU A 232 10.41 -22.86 -4.30
C LEU A 232 9.89 -22.02 -5.47
N LEU A 233 9.13 -20.98 -5.18
CA LEU A 233 8.63 -20.03 -6.17
C LEU A 233 9.79 -19.23 -6.77
N GLU A 234 10.70 -18.71 -5.94
CA GLU A 234 11.94 -18.05 -6.40
C GLU A 234 12.69 -18.92 -7.42
N LYS A 235 12.84 -20.23 -7.10
CA LYS A 235 13.55 -21.15 -7.98
C LYS A 235 12.83 -21.27 -9.33
N VAL A 236 11.50 -21.44 -9.35
CA VAL A 236 10.71 -21.50 -10.59
C VAL A 236 10.90 -20.24 -11.41
N PHE A 237 10.72 -19.07 -10.83
CA PHE A 237 10.84 -17.82 -11.57
C PHE A 237 12.27 -17.57 -12.05
N LYS A 238 13.29 -17.88 -11.24
CA LYS A 238 14.71 -17.78 -11.63
C LYS A 238 15.04 -18.66 -12.82
N GLU A 239 14.57 -19.91 -12.83
CA GLU A 239 14.78 -20.86 -13.94
C GLU A 239 14.07 -20.42 -15.23
N ASN A 240 13.07 -19.53 -15.11
CA ASN A 240 12.34 -18.92 -16.22
C ASN A 240 12.81 -17.48 -16.56
N GLY A 241 14.03 -17.12 -16.13
CA GLY A 241 14.71 -15.89 -16.55
C GLY A 241 14.35 -14.65 -15.73
N TYR A 242 13.67 -14.80 -14.58
CA TYR A 242 13.40 -13.67 -13.69
C TYR A 242 14.62 -13.37 -12.80
N GLN A 243 14.96 -12.09 -12.68
CA GLN A 243 15.92 -11.63 -11.69
C GLN A 243 15.22 -11.58 -10.33
N ILE A 244 15.76 -12.31 -9.35
CA ILE A 244 15.23 -12.30 -7.98
C ILE A 244 15.73 -11.05 -7.27
N LEU A 245 14.81 -10.24 -6.76
CA LEU A 245 15.09 -9.03 -6.00
C LEU A 245 14.55 -9.17 -4.57
N TYR A 246 15.31 -8.61 -3.61
CA TYR A 246 14.93 -8.56 -2.20
C TYR A 246 14.71 -7.09 -1.81
N PRO A 247 13.49 -6.54 -1.96
CA PRO A 247 13.21 -5.11 -1.75
C PRO A 247 13.67 -4.58 -0.39
N GLU A 248 13.55 -5.40 0.66
CA GLU A 248 13.96 -5.04 2.03
C GLU A 248 15.46 -4.81 2.19
N GLN A 249 16.28 -5.27 1.23
CA GLN A 249 17.73 -5.07 1.19
C GLN A 249 18.18 -3.95 0.26
N MET A 250 17.23 -3.24 -0.34
CA MET A 250 17.48 -2.20 -1.35
C MET A 250 17.01 -0.83 -0.87
N SER A 251 17.71 0.24 -1.28
CA SER A 251 17.18 1.59 -1.14
C SER A 251 15.92 1.76 -1.98
N LEU A 252 15.04 2.67 -1.58
CA LEU A 252 13.80 2.97 -2.32
C LEU A 252 14.09 3.35 -3.78
N LYS A 253 15.12 4.19 -4.02
CA LYS A 253 15.55 4.58 -5.38
C LYS A 253 15.90 3.36 -6.24
N THR A 254 16.58 2.38 -5.66
CA THR A 254 16.94 1.13 -6.35
C THR A 254 15.70 0.29 -6.65
N GLN A 255 14.80 0.12 -5.68
CA GLN A 255 13.53 -0.59 -5.88
C GLN A 255 12.75 0.02 -7.05
N ILE A 256 12.52 1.33 -7.02
CA ILE A 256 11.78 2.06 -8.06
C ILE A 256 12.48 1.93 -9.42
N SER A 257 13.82 1.98 -9.48
CA SER A 257 14.54 1.86 -10.74
C SER A 257 14.32 0.53 -11.44
N TYR A 258 14.25 -0.58 -10.69
CA TYR A 258 13.93 -1.90 -11.21
C TYR A 258 12.47 -2.02 -11.65
N ILE A 259 11.53 -1.61 -10.77
CA ILE A 259 10.08 -1.64 -11.07
C ILE A 259 9.76 -0.86 -12.35
N LYS A 260 10.30 0.37 -12.45
CA LYS A 260 10.12 1.22 -13.62
C LYS A 260 10.71 0.63 -14.91
N GLY A 261 11.79 -0.16 -14.79
CA GLY A 261 12.48 -0.78 -15.91
C GLY A 261 11.84 -2.07 -16.39
N ALA A 262 11.16 -2.78 -15.50
CA ALA A 262 10.64 -4.11 -15.77
C ALA A 262 9.51 -4.13 -16.80
N LYS A 263 9.50 -5.16 -17.65
CA LYS A 263 8.39 -5.53 -18.53
C LYS A 263 7.44 -6.50 -17.85
N GLU A 264 8.00 -7.40 -17.02
CA GLU A 264 7.24 -8.36 -16.23
C GLU A 264 7.67 -8.29 -14.77
N ILE A 265 6.69 -8.21 -13.87
CA ILE A 265 6.88 -8.19 -12.42
C ILE A 265 6.11 -9.36 -11.83
N ALA A 266 6.77 -10.17 -11.03
CA ALA A 266 6.15 -11.25 -10.28
C ALA A 266 6.47 -11.14 -8.80
N GLY A 267 5.58 -11.65 -7.94
CA GLY A 267 5.83 -11.69 -6.50
C GLY A 267 4.64 -12.21 -5.71
N VAL A 268 4.90 -12.61 -4.48
CA VAL A 268 3.83 -12.97 -3.53
C VAL A 268 3.13 -11.70 -3.07
N ILE A 269 1.79 -11.73 -3.15
CA ILE A 269 0.93 -10.60 -2.80
C ILE A 269 1.30 -9.97 -1.44
N GLY A 270 1.41 -8.66 -1.40
CA GLY A 270 1.70 -7.86 -0.20
C GLY A 270 2.41 -6.55 -0.53
N THR A 271 2.96 -5.90 0.51
CA THR A 271 3.59 -4.57 0.38
C THR A 271 4.61 -4.46 -0.77
N ALA A 272 5.37 -5.52 -1.05
CA ALA A 272 6.37 -5.49 -2.11
C ALA A 272 5.72 -5.35 -3.50
N THR A 273 4.58 -6.00 -3.75
CA THR A 273 3.86 -5.90 -5.03
C THR A 273 3.15 -4.56 -5.19
N HIS A 274 2.80 -3.85 -4.09
CA HIS A 274 2.24 -2.50 -4.19
C HIS A 274 3.24 -1.48 -4.79
N LEU A 275 4.54 -1.79 -4.82
CA LEU A 275 5.53 -0.99 -5.55
C LEU A 275 5.25 -0.91 -7.06
N GLU A 276 4.39 -1.77 -7.59
CA GLU A 276 3.95 -1.70 -8.98
C GLU A 276 3.27 -0.38 -9.34
N VAL A 277 2.85 0.42 -8.36
CA VAL A 277 2.40 1.80 -8.56
C VAL A 277 3.43 2.66 -9.31
N PHE A 278 4.71 2.28 -9.31
CA PHE A 278 5.80 2.91 -10.08
C PHE A 278 6.05 2.25 -11.44
N ALA A 279 5.36 1.16 -11.77
CA ALA A 279 5.54 0.45 -13.03
C ALA A 279 5.01 1.29 -14.22
N ARG A 280 5.43 0.92 -15.40
CA ARG A 280 4.88 1.49 -16.63
C ARG A 280 3.46 0.98 -16.86
N MET A 281 2.62 1.81 -17.44
CA MET A 281 1.30 1.37 -17.89
C MET A 281 1.43 0.15 -18.81
N GLY A 282 0.58 -0.85 -18.60
CA GLY A 282 0.60 -2.09 -19.36
C GLY A 282 1.68 -3.09 -18.95
N THR A 283 2.47 -2.84 -17.91
CA THR A 283 3.43 -3.83 -17.38
C THR A 283 2.71 -5.13 -17.05
N LYS A 284 3.31 -6.27 -17.42
CA LYS A 284 2.78 -7.58 -17.05
C LYS A 284 3.06 -7.84 -15.56
N SER A 285 2.00 -8.07 -14.80
CA SER A 285 2.05 -8.36 -13.37
C SER A 285 1.58 -9.77 -13.08
N ILE A 286 2.35 -10.55 -12.33
CA ILE A 286 2.01 -11.90 -11.90
C ILE A 286 1.98 -11.94 -10.38
N ILE A 287 0.78 -11.91 -9.82
CA ILE A 287 0.56 -11.94 -8.38
C ILE A 287 0.36 -13.38 -7.92
N LEU A 288 1.24 -13.83 -7.05
CA LEU A 288 1.14 -15.12 -6.42
C LEU A 288 0.31 -14.98 -5.13
N GLU A 289 -0.90 -15.51 -5.18
CA GLU A 289 -1.85 -15.39 -4.07
C GLU A 289 -1.47 -16.36 -2.94
N ARG A 290 -1.55 -15.85 -1.71
CA ARG A 290 -1.18 -16.58 -0.48
C ARG A 290 -2.37 -16.95 0.39
N SER A 291 -3.57 -16.55 0.00
CA SER A 291 -4.84 -16.82 0.71
C SER A 291 -5.98 -16.92 -0.30
N ASP A 292 -7.12 -17.39 0.17
CA ASP A 292 -8.35 -17.56 -0.60
C ASP A 292 -9.15 -16.25 -0.73
N THR A 293 -8.57 -15.14 -0.31
CA THR A 293 -9.18 -13.80 -0.39
C THR A 293 -8.25 -12.83 -1.09
N PRO A 294 -8.74 -12.09 -2.11
CA PRO A 294 -7.94 -11.09 -2.82
C PRO A 294 -7.61 -9.90 -1.92
N ILE A 295 -6.46 -9.28 -2.18
CA ILE A 295 -6.15 -7.96 -1.61
C ILE A 295 -6.60 -6.91 -2.63
N LYS A 296 -7.79 -6.31 -2.41
CA LYS A 296 -8.40 -5.30 -3.29
C LYS A 296 -7.45 -4.14 -3.62
N GLU A 297 -6.54 -3.80 -2.71
CA GLU A 297 -5.54 -2.77 -2.96
C GLU A 297 -4.66 -3.07 -4.18
N GLN A 298 -4.31 -4.34 -4.40
CA GLN A 298 -3.53 -4.72 -5.58
C GLN A 298 -4.35 -4.61 -6.88
N ALA A 299 -5.62 -5.01 -6.84
CA ALA A 299 -6.53 -4.86 -7.99
C ALA A 299 -6.71 -3.38 -8.36
N LEU A 300 -6.87 -2.52 -7.34
CA LEU A 300 -6.95 -1.07 -7.51
C LEU A 300 -5.68 -0.50 -8.16
N ILE A 301 -4.49 -0.89 -7.68
CA ILE A 301 -3.21 -0.48 -8.27
C ILE A 301 -3.14 -0.94 -9.73
N HIS A 302 -3.50 -2.19 -10.02
CA HIS A 302 -3.51 -2.72 -11.39
C HIS A 302 -4.42 -1.94 -12.32
N GLN A 303 -5.61 -1.57 -11.84
CA GLN A 303 -6.53 -0.73 -12.62
C GLN A 303 -5.90 0.65 -12.87
N ALA A 304 -5.34 1.29 -11.85
CA ALA A 304 -4.74 2.62 -11.96
C ALA A 304 -3.57 2.68 -12.96
N ILE A 305 -2.70 1.67 -12.99
CA ILE A 305 -1.57 1.58 -13.93
C ILE A 305 -1.92 0.82 -15.20
N GLN A 306 -3.18 0.38 -15.39
CA GLN A 306 -3.63 -0.44 -16.51
C GLN A 306 -2.74 -1.67 -16.74
N ALA A 307 -2.39 -2.38 -15.65
CA ALA A 307 -1.51 -3.53 -15.71
C ALA A 307 -2.10 -4.67 -16.55
N ASN A 308 -1.24 -5.41 -17.24
CA ASN A 308 -1.60 -6.72 -17.80
C ASN A 308 -1.40 -7.78 -16.70
N TRP A 309 -2.37 -7.89 -15.81
CA TRP A 309 -2.26 -8.67 -14.59
C TRP A 309 -2.68 -10.13 -14.74
N TYR A 310 -2.08 -10.96 -13.90
CA TYR A 310 -2.47 -12.35 -13.65
C TYR A 310 -2.46 -12.61 -12.15
N SER A 311 -3.50 -13.27 -11.64
CA SER A 311 -3.61 -13.71 -10.25
C SER A 311 -3.51 -15.24 -10.20
N VAL A 312 -2.53 -15.75 -9.47
CA VAL A 312 -2.13 -17.15 -9.49
C VAL A 312 -2.09 -17.71 -8.08
N GLY A 313 -2.94 -18.67 -7.77
CA GLY A 313 -2.96 -19.33 -6.46
C GLY A 313 -1.65 -20.09 -6.20
N ALA A 314 -0.92 -19.65 -5.19
CA ALA A 314 0.33 -20.26 -4.72
C ALA A 314 0.25 -20.71 -3.27
N ASN A 315 -0.92 -20.52 -2.61
CA ASN A 315 -1.13 -20.96 -1.24
C ASN A 315 -1.35 -22.48 -1.17
N MET A 316 -0.77 -23.09 -0.15
CA MET A 316 -0.91 -24.51 0.18
C MET A 316 -1.38 -24.66 1.63
N ASN A 317 -2.14 -23.70 2.12
CA ASN A 317 -2.61 -23.68 3.49
C ASN A 317 -3.63 -24.81 3.70
N PRO A 318 -3.43 -25.68 4.69
CA PRO A 318 -4.37 -26.77 4.98
C PRO A 318 -5.66 -26.29 5.68
N PHE A 319 -5.67 -25.02 6.12
CA PHE A 319 -6.81 -24.38 6.78
C PHE A 319 -6.98 -22.95 6.23
N PRO A 320 -8.21 -22.42 6.19
CA PRO A 320 -8.47 -21.05 5.77
C PRO A 320 -7.69 -20.03 6.61
N ILE A 321 -7.15 -19.02 5.94
CA ILE A 321 -6.46 -17.88 6.56
C ILE A 321 -7.24 -16.62 6.23
N GLU A 322 -7.79 -15.98 7.25
CA GLU A 322 -8.49 -14.71 7.08
C GLU A 322 -7.52 -13.56 6.79
N HIS A 323 -7.85 -12.76 5.77
CA HIS A 323 -7.17 -11.51 5.43
C HIS A 323 -5.64 -11.59 5.36
N SER A 324 -5.08 -12.73 4.97
CA SER A 324 -3.63 -12.92 4.92
C SER A 324 -2.91 -12.73 6.27
N ILE A 325 -3.61 -12.86 7.38
CA ILE A 325 -3.08 -12.77 8.73
C ILE A 325 -2.79 -14.20 9.22
N GLY A 326 -1.53 -14.48 9.51
CA GLY A 326 -1.12 -15.78 10.05
C GLY A 326 0.05 -16.41 9.30
N PRO A 327 0.42 -17.63 9.70
CA PRO A 327 1.41 -18.40 8.97
C PRO A 327 0.86 -18.80 7.60
N VAL A 328 1.68 -18.70 6.56
CA VAL A 328 1.33 -19.05 5.18
C VAL A 328 2.27 -20.13 4.67
N LEU A 329 1.71 -21.16 4.07
CA LEU A 329 2.43 -22.13 3.27
C LEU A 329 2.29 -21.77 1.79
N LEU A 330 3.42 -21.64 1.11
CA LEU A 330 3.51 -21.38 -0.31
C LEU A 330 4.18 -22.56 -1.02
N GLY A 331 3.80 -22.77 -2.27
CA GLY A 331 4.39 -23.84 -3.06
C GLY A 331 3.99 -23.80 -4.53
N ILE A 332 4.44 -24.81 -5.25
CA ILE A 332 4.07 -25.02 -6.63
C ILE A 332 2.72 -25.76 -6.65
N THR A 333 1.67 -25.05 -7.02
CA THR A 333 0.29 -25.54 -7.09
C THR A 333 -0.08 -25.93 -8.54
N GLU A 334 -1.19 -26.63 -8.72
CA GLU A 334 -1.76 -26.87 -10.06
C GLU A 334 -2.17 -25.55 -10.74
N ASN A 335 -2.57 -24.52 -9.98
CA ASN A 335 -2.85 -23.19 -10.50
C ASN A 335 -1.60 -22.54 -11.11
N LEU A 336 -0.47 -22.61 -10.41
CA LEU A 336 0.81 -22.11 -10.92
C LEU A 336 1.26 -22.90 -12.15
N LYS A 337 1.06 -24.21 -12.18
CA LYS A 337 1.34 -25.07 -13.35
C LYS A 337 0.46 -24.66 -14.54
N GLY A 338 -0.84 -24.44 -14.33
CA GLY A 338 -1.75 -23.97 -15.36
C GLY A 338 -1.28 -22.66 -15.99
N TYR A 339 -0.92 -21.67 -15.15
CA TYR A 339 -0.33 -20.41 -15.59
C TYR A 339 0.98 -20.62 -16.37
N ALA A 340 1.88 -21.43 -15.83
CA ALA A 340 3.18 -21.70 -16.44
C ALA A 340 3.03 -22.33 -17.84
N ASN A 341 2.15 -23.31 -17.99
CA ASN A 341 1.85 -23.94 -19.29
C ASN A 341 1.34 -22.91 -20.31
N LYS A 342 0.46 -22.00 -19.90
CA LYS A 342 -0.06 -20.92 -20.77
C LYS A 342 1.05 -19.97 -21.21
N CYS A 343 2.02 -19.68 -20.33
CA CYS A 343 3.11 -18.72 -20.57
C CYS A 343 4.41 -19.38 -21.10
N GLY A 344 4.44 -20.69 -21.32
CA GLY A 344 5.65 -21.40 -21.75
C GLY A 344 6.77 -21.46 -20.69
N MET A 345 6.40 -21.37 -19.41
CA MET A 345 7.35 -21.50 -18.30
C MET A 345 7.59 -22.98 -17.94
N SER A 346 8.82 -23.30 -17.60
CA SER A 346 9.19 -24.63 -17.11
C SER A 346 8.91 -24.75 -15.61
N ILE A 347 8.27 -25.86 -15.21
CA ILE A 347 8.06 -26.22 -13.80
C ILE A 347 8.43 -27.68 -13.59
N ASN A 348 9.14 -27.97 -12.50
CA ASN A 348 9.36 -29.35 -12.09
C ASN A 348 8.07 -29.96 -11.52
N SER A 349 7.45 -30.86 -12.28
CA SER A 349 6.18 -31.50 -11.94
C SER A 349 6.25 -32.31 -10.64
N ASP A 350 7.41 -32.84 -10.26
CA ASP A 350 7.59 -33.62 -9.03
C ASP A 350 7.50 -32.74 -7.76
N MET A 351 7.59 -31.42 -7.95
CA MET A 351 7.50 -30.44 -6.84
C MET A 351 6.09 -29.88 -6.65
N ILE A 352 5.14 -30.24 -7.50
CA ILE A 352 3.75 -29.81 -7.38
C ILE A 352 3.16 -30.43 -6.10
N GLY A 353 2.52 -29.62 -5.27
CA GLY A 353 1.97 -30.09 -3.99
C GLY A 353 3.02 -30.41 -2.92
N TYR A 354 4.33 -30.22 -3.21
CA TYR A 354 5.37 -30.51 -2.22
C TYR A 354 5.45 -29.46 -1.12
N VAL A 355 5.36 -29.92 0.11
CA VAL A 355 5.61 -29.10 1.32
C VAL A 355 6.68 -29.75 2.19
N LYS A 356 7.72 -29.00 2.54
CA LYS A 356 8.74 -29.49 3.49
C LYS A 356 8.10 -29.84 4.83
N LYS A 357 8.37 -31.03 5.37
CA LYS A 357 7.83 -31.47 6.68
C LYS A 357 8.08 -30.47 7.81
N SER A 358 9.24 -29.79 7.80
CA SER A 358 9.56 -28.74 8.78
C SER A 358 8.62 -27.53 8.67
N TYR A 359 8.20 -27.15 7.46
CA TYR A 359 7.27 -26.05 7.22
C TYR A 359 5.86 -26.41 7.63
N ALA A 360 5.39 -27.61 7.28
CA ALA A 360 4.10 -28.09 7.73
C ALA A 360 4.00 -28.12 9.27
N ARG A 361 5.03 -28.63 9.97
CA ARG A 361 5.09 -28.62 11.44
C ARG A 361 5.10 -27.20 12.02
N LYS A 362 5.88 -26.29 11.42
CA LYS A 362 5.96 -24.90 11.86
C LYS A 362 4.64 -24.17 11.64
N PHE A 363 3.99 -24.40 10.49
CA PHE A 363 2.66 -23.86 10.20
C PHE A 363 1.64 -24.27 11.25
N LEU A 364 1.49 -25.58 11.52
CA LEU A 364 0.55 -26.11 12.52
C LEU A 364 0.81 -25.52 13.90
N LYS A 365 2.08 -25.47 14.33
CA LYS A 365 2.45 -24.89 15.63
C LYS A 365 2.00 -23.43 15.73
N LEU A 366 2.19 -22.63 14.68
CA LEU A 366 1.86 -21.21 14.67
C LEU A 366 0.35 -20.98 14.52
N TYR A 367 -0.31 -21.79 13.70
CA TYR A 367 -1.76 -21.72 13.49
C TYR A 367 -2.56 -22.03 14.77
N MET A 368 -2.08 -22.99 15.57
CA MET A 368 -2.70 -23.37 16.85
C MET A 368 -2.37 -22.40 18.01
N GLN A 369 -1.44 -21.47 17.83
CA GLN A 369 -1.18 -20.46 18.85
C GLN A 369 -2.33 -19.44 18.86
N PRO A 370 -2.88 -19.08 20.03
CA PRO A 370 -3.88 -18.01 20.08
C PRO A 370 -3.26 -16.75 19.48
N VAL A 371 -3.91 -16.21 18.46
CA VAL A 371 -3.44 -14.98 17.77
C VAL A 371 -3.53 -13.85 18.78
N SER A 372 -2.39 -13.47 19.33
CA SER A 372 -2.29 -12.24 20.10
C SER A 372 -2.37 -11.08 19.11
N TYR A 373 -3.56 -10.50 18.95
CA TYR A 373 -3.83 -9.34 18.08
C TYR A 373 -2.96 -8.10 18.39
N THR A 374 -2.14 -8.15 19.44
CA THR A 374 -1.29 -7.06 19.88
C THR A 374 -0.01 -6.88 19.04
N HIS A 375 0.39 -7.87 18.25
CA HIS A 375 1.63 -7.81 17.44
C HIS A 375 1.41 -7.52 15.95
N LEU A 376 0.17 -7.44 15.48
CA LEU A 376 -0.18 -7.23 14.07
C LEU A 376 -0.74 -5.83 13.78
N ARG A 377 -0.63 -4.89 14.72
CA ARG A 377 -1.07 -3.49 14.56
C ARG A 377 0.08 -2.51 14.67
#